data_c9ab4d9146b309222e6035a70ef59505
#
_entry.id   c9ab4d9146b309222e6035a70ef59505
#
_cell.length_a   1.000
_cell.length_b   1.000
_cell.length_c   1.000
_cell.angle_alpha   90.00
_cell.angle_beta   90.00
_cell.angle_gamma   90.00
#
_symmetry.space_group_name_H-M   'P 1'
#
loop_
_entity.id
_entity.type
_entity.pdbx_description
1 polymer ?
#
loop_
_entity_poly.entity_id
_entity_poly.type
_entity_poly.pdbx_seq_one_letter_code
_entity_poly.pdbx_strand_id
1 'polypeptide(L)'
;MTYKSIITSSLLVLAIFLGCGISSCTYKKGSTTMTEQDLNFKDFTAVNANHGIELEITQGAEYSVSVSASKKYMDDLKIEQEGETLYVSLTSKGKRLLDTDEITVHITMPYITQLDLAGAAEACFLGRFEAPQFTAHLSGSSNIEDLAVVADEVSIEATGASEVSGTVQATRAMINLSGASDLDILADQLSQMTMQLAGSSQAEIKGSVTTLQATLAGASEIDGEELTVSDLDISLAGASSAEIRNSGNLRYKLAGASELTIYGSPKVLDSQSDRASTIEIR
;
A
#
# COMPACT_ATOMS: atom_id res chain seq x y z
N MET A 1 -40.78 3.84 -61.75
CA MET A 1 -39.39 4.02 -61.37
C MET A 1 -39.37 4.51 -59.95
N THR A 2 -39.21 3.59 -59.00
CA THR A 2 -39.30 3.88 -57.56
C THR A 2 -37.95 3.53 -56.94
N TYR A 3 -37.29 4.54 -56.39
CA TYR A 3 -36.05 4.42 -55.63
C TYR A 3 -36.35 3.88 -54.22
N LYS A 4 -35.81 2.73 -53.84
CA LYS A 4 -35.82 2.21 -52.49
C LYS A 4 -34.61 2.77 -51.73
N SER A 5 -34.90 3.55 -50.69
CA SER A 5 -33.95 4.00 -49.68
C SER A 5 -33.64 2.84 -48.73
N ILE A 6 -32.36 2.49 -48.57
CA ILE A 6 -31.88 1.52 -47.58
C ILE A 6 -31.46 2.32 -46.36
N ILE A 7 -32.22 2.17 -45.27
CA ILE A 7 -31.86 2.71 -43.96
C ILE A 7 -30.96 1.70 -43.27
N THR A 8 -29.66 2.01 -43.14
CA THR A 8 -28.71 1.28 -42.30
C THR A 8 -28.88 1.72 -40.87
N SER A 9 -29.47 0.86 -40.07
CA SER A 9 -29.60 1.01 -38.64
C SER A 9 -28.25 0.80 -37.96
N SER A 10 -27.68 1.88 -37.47
CA SER A 10 -26.49 1.86 -36.61
C SER A 10 -26.90 1.46 -35.20
N LEU A 11 -26.51 0.27 -34.76
CA LEU A 11 -26.67 -0.18 -33.38
C LEU A 11 -25.66 0.58 -32.50
N LEU A 12 -26.18 1.52 -31.72
CA LEU A 12 -25.42 2.18 -30.65
C LEU A 12 -25.38 1.23 -29.46
N VAL A 13 -24.22 0.58 -29.23
CA VAL A 13 -23.99 -0.20 -28.02
C VAL A 13 -23.72 0.79 -26.89
N LEU A 14 -24.73 1.01 -26.06
CA LEU A 14 -24.64 1.77 -24.84
C LEU A 14 -24.02 0.87 -23.77
N ALA A 15 -22.71 1.00 -23.55
CA ALA A 15 -22.02 0.39 -22.43
C ALA A 15 -22.44 1.13 -21.15
N ILE A 16 -23.29 0.47 -20.35
CA ILE A 16 -23.62 0.94 -19.01
C ILE A 16 -22.43 0.58 -18.11
N PHE A 17 -21.56 1.55 -17.87
CA PHE A 17 -20.59 1.49 -16.77
C PHE A 17 -21.36 1.66 -15.45
N LEU A 18 -21.60 0.54 -14.75
CA LEU A 18 -21.94 0.59 -13.32
C LEU A 18 -20.76 1.20 -12.59
N GLY A 19 -20.99 2.32 -11.95
CA GLY A 19 -20.00 3.02 -11.16
C GLY A 19 -19.53 2.19 -9.98
N CYS A 20 -18.32 1.69 -10.06
CA CYS A 20 -17.50 1.39 -8.91
C CYS A 20 -16.81 2.70 -8.54
N GLY A 21 -16.87 3.08 -7.28
CA GLY A 21 -16.28 4.33 -6.82
C GLY A 21 -14.80 4.36 -7.15
N ILE A 22 -14.41 5.29 -7.99
CA ILE A 22 -13.02 5.58 -8.28
C ILE A 22 -12.52 6.41 -7.10
N SER A 23 -11.77 5.77 -6.22
CA SER A 23 -10.95 6.46 -5.23
C SER A 23 -9.98 7.36 -5.98
N SER A 24 -9.79 8.54 -5.51
CA SER A 24 -9.28 9.64 -6.30
C SER A 24 -7.75 9.68 -6.34
N CYS A 25 -7.13 8.93 -7.24
CA CYS A 25 -5.89 9.43 -7.82
C CYS A 25 -6.27 10.66 -8.67
N THR A 26 -6.19 11.84 -8.08
CA THR A 26 -6.67 13.08 -8.71
C THR A 26 -5.59 13.61 -9.63
N TYR A 27 -5.70 13.35 -10.92
CA TYR A 27 -4.87 13.97 -11.95
C TYR A 27 -4.98 15.51 -11.87
N LYS A 28 -3.98 16.17 -11.32
CA LYS A 28 -3.81 17.63 -11.36
C LYS A 28 -3.16 18.02 -12.68
N LYS A 29 -3.94 18.50 -13.61
CA LYS A 29 -3.46 19.02 -14.89
C LYS A 29 -2.73 20.34 -14.68
N GLY A 30 -1.40 20.29 -14.56
CA GLY A 30 -0.53 21.47 -14.64
C GLY A 30 -0.48 22.04 -16.07
N SER A 31 -0.19 23.32 -16.25
CA SER A 31 -0.14 24.00 -17.54
C SER A 31 1.15 23.74 -18.35
N THR A 32 1.96 22.76 -17.98
CA THR A 32 3.21 22.41 -18.63
C THR A 32 2.96 21.41 -19.77
N THR A 33 3.64 21.58 -20.90
CA THR A 33 3.53 20.62 -22.01
C THR A 33 4.16 19.30 -21.60
N MET A 34 3.33 18.28 -21.40
CA MET A 34 3.77 16.91 -21.10
C MET A 34 4.20 16.22 -22.40
N THR A 35 5.22 15.40 -22.31
CA THR A 35 5.72 14.55 -23.38
C THR A 35 5.50 13.11 -22.93
N GLU A 36 4.90 12.32 -23.82
CA GLU A 36 4.71 10.88 -23.59
C GLU A 36 5.74 10.09 -24.41
N GLN A 37 6.26 9.02 -23.83
CA GLN A 37 7.19 8.12 -24.47
C GLN A 37 6.93 6.68 -24.07
N ASP A 38 6.71 5.81 -25.06
CA ASP A 38 6.62 4.37 -24.86
C ASP A 38 8.00 3.75 -24.77
N LEU A 39 8.18 2.80 -23.84
CA LEU A 39 9.43 2.10 -23.57
C LEU A 39 9.21 0.59 -23.72
N ASN A 40 10.20 -0.12 -24.24
CA ASN A 40 10.11 -1.55 -24.49
C ASN A 40 10.84 -2.35 -23.40
N PHE A 41 10.18 -2.50 -22.26
CA PHE A 41 10.61 -3.37 -21.16
C PHE A 41 9.62 -4.52 -21.00
N LYS A 42 10.09 -5.70 -20.60
CA LYS A 42 9.27 -6.89 -20.39
C LYS A 42 9.98 -7.90 -19.48
N ASP A 43 9.23 -8.90 -19.04
CA ASP A 43 9.74 -9.99 -18.22
C ASP A 43 10.35 -9.52 -16.88
N PHE A 44 9.84 -8.38 -16.34
CA PHE A 44 10.16 -7.92 -14.99
C PHE A 44 8.99 -8.20 -14.03
N THR A 45 9.32 -8.45 -12.78
CA THR A 45 8.36 -8.77 -11.71
C THR A 45 8.54 -7.84 -10.51
N ALA A 46 9.57 -7.03 -10.54
CA ALA A 46 9.91 -6.06 -9.50
C ALA A 46 10.05 -4.66 -10.09
N VAL A 47 9.66 -3.64 -9.31
CA VAL A 47 9.80 -2.24 -9.66
C VAL A 47 10.50 -1.51 -8.51
N ASN A 48 11.51 -0.71 -8.86
CA ASN A 48 12.21 0.16 -7.92
C ASN A 48 12.12 1.61 -8.40
N ALA A 49 11.53 2.48 -7.59
CA ALA A 49 11.42 3.90 -7.92
C ALA A 49 11.95 4.79 -6.79
N ASN A 50 12.53 5.91 -7.18
CA ASN A 50 13.03 6.87 -6.22
C ASN A 50 12.81 8.33 -6.65
N HIS A 51 13.12 9.27 -5.77
CA HIS A 51 12.87 10.70 -5.92
C HIS A 51 11.36 11.01 -5.83
N GLY A 52 10.83 11.95 -6.58
CA GLY A 52 9.41 12.28 -6.61
C GLY A 52 8.74 11.73 -7.88
N ILE A 53 8.90 10.46 -8.16
CA ILE A 53 8.32 9.78 -9.32
C ILE A 53 7.03 9.10 -8.89
N GLU A 54 5.98 9.32 -9.65
CA GLU A 54 4.69 8.65 -9.52
C GLU A 54 4.65 7.42 -10.45
N LEU A 55 4.26 6.29 -9.89
CA LEU A 55 4.01 5.05 -10.62
C LEU A 55 2.51 4.78 -10.65
N GLU A 56 1.92 4.64 -11.82
CA GLU A 56 0.59 4.06 -12.00
C GLU A 56 0.75 2.61 -12.45
N ILE A 57 0.38 1.67 -11.58
CA ILE A 57 0.62 0.24 -11.81
C ILE A 57 -0.71 -0.46 -12.08
N THR A 58 -0.81 -1.13 -13.24
CA THR A 58 -2.00 -1.87 -13.68
C THR A 58 -1.66 -3.33 -13.95
N GLN A 59 -2.50 -4.25 -13.50
CA GLN A 59 -2.35 -5.66 -13.88
C GLN A 59 -2.91 -5.91 -15.28
N GLY A 60 -2.12 -6.53 -16.15
CA GLY A 60 -2.52 -6.89 -17.51
C GLY A 60 -1.68 -8.03 -18.07
N ALA A 61 -2.19 -8.74 -19.09
CA ALA A 61 -1.50 -9.90 -19.67
C ALA A 61 -0.20 -9.54 -20.41
N GLU A 62 -0.12 -8.32 -20.93
CA GLU A 62 1.01 -7.84 -21.72
C GLU A 62 1.75 -6.74 -20.96
N TYR A 63 3.07 -6.69 -21.14
CA TYR A 63 3.88 -5.61 -20.60
C TYR A 63 3.72 -4.33 -21.38
N SER A 64 3.50 -3.23 -20.70
CA SER A 64 3.54 -1.88 -21.26
C SER A 64 4.18 -0.94 -20.25
N VAL A 65 5.13 -0.15 -20.70
CA VAL A 65 5.74 0.91 -19.89
C VAL A 65 5.74 2.18 -20.70
N SER A 66 5.09 3.22 -20.19
CA SER A 66 5.14 4.55 -20.80
C SER A 66 5.39 5.62 -19.74
N VAL A 67 5.95 6.72 -20.17
CA VAL A 67 6.30 7.85 -19.30
C VAL A 67 5.57 9.09 -19.78
N SER A 68 4.99 9.81 -18.84
CA SER A 68 4.46 11.16 -19.03
C SER A 68 5.25 12.13 -18.13
N ALA A 69 6.01 13.02 -18.74
CA ALA A 69 6.79 14.00 -17.99
C ALA A 69 6.93 15.31 -18.77
N SER A 70 7.24 16.40 -18.06
CA SER A 70 7.62 17.62 -18.75
C SER A 70 8.96 17.43 -19.50
N LYS A 71 9.10 18.04 -20.67
CA LYS A 71 10.31 17.94 -21.49
C LYS A 71 11.61 18.21 -20.72
N LYS A 72 11.55 19.04 -19.70
CA LYS A 72 12.68 19.40 -18.83
C LYS A 72 13.24 18.20 -18.06
N TYR A 73 12.38 17.23 -17.70
CA TYR A 73 12.75 16.07 -16.91
C TYR A 73 12.96 14.79 -17.72
N MET A 74 12.46 14.74 -18.96
CA MET A 74 12.67 13.59 -19.85
C MET A 74 14.16 13.27 -20.06
N ASP A 75 15.02 14.29 -20.14
CA ASP A 75 16.47 14.12 -20.30
C ASP A 75 17.19 13.69 -19.00
N ASP A 76 16.57 13.92 -17.84
CA ASP A 76 17.09 13.55 -16.52
C ASP A 76 16.48 12.22 -16.00
N LEU A 77 15.44 11.71 -16.66
CA LEU A 77 14.81 10.46 -16.29
C LEU A 77 15.66 9.27 -16.78
N LYS A 78 15.89 8.33 -15.86
CA LYS A 78 16.63 7.12 -16.13
C LYS A 78 15.74 5.92 -15.82
N ILE A 79 15.37 5.17 -16.86
CA ILE A 79 14.62 3.93 -16.72
C ILE A 79 15.46 2.82 -17.31
N GLU A 80 15.79 1.83 -16.49
CA GLU A 80 16.64 0.70 -16.85
C GLU A 80 16.07 -0.59 -16.28
N GLN A 81 16.29 -1.69 -16.96
CA GLN A 81 15.96 -3.01 -16.44
C GLN A 81 17.25 -3.79 -16.15
N GLU A 82 17.36 -4.28 -14.94
CA GLU A 82 18.42 -5.20 -14.52
C GLU A 82 17.79 -6.50 -13.99
N GLY A 83 17.95 -7.57 -14.77
CA GLY A 83 17.29 -8.84 -14.48
C GLY A 83 15.76 -8.70 -14.51
N GLU A 84 15.10 -9.03 -13.42
CA GLU A 84 13.66 -8.97 -13.25
C GLU A 84 13.18 -7.66 -12.59
N THR A 85 14.05 -6.67 -12.42
CA THR A 85 13.72 -5.39 -11.79
C THR A 85 13.77 -4.23 -12.77
N LEU A 86 12.69 -3.47 -12.84
CA LEU A 86 12.61 -2.19 -13.54
C LEU A 86 12.98 -1.06 -12.57
N TYR A 87 14.08 -0.36 -12.84
CA TYR A 87 14.56 0.78 -12.07
C TYR A 87 14.11 2.09 -12.71
N VAL A 88 13.44 2.92 -11.93
CA VAL A 88 12.95 4.23 -12.34
C VAL A 88 13.55 5.30 -11.44
N SER A 89 14.38 6.17 -12.00
CA SER A 89 15.10 7.17 -11.22
C SER A 89 15.38 8.45 -11.99
N LEU A 90 15.76 9.49 -11.27
CA LEU A 90 16.31 10.70 -11.88
C LEU A 90 17.82 10.72 -11.74
N THR A 91 18.52 11.08 -12.84
CA THR A 91 19.95 11.38 -12.78
C THR A 91 20.16 12.69 -12.03
N SER A 92 20.43 12.58 -10.74
CA SER A 92 20.56 13.71 -9.84
C SER A 92 21.72 14.62 -10.22
N LYS A 93 21.40 15.76 -10.79
CA LYS A 93 22.29 16.94 -10.81
C LYS A 93 21.68 18.11 -10.05
N GLY A 94 21.09 17.83 -8.88
CA GLY A 94 20.65 18.86 -7.94
C GLY A 94 19.41 19.67 -8.36
N LYS A 95 18.63 19.19 -9.33
CA LYS A 95 17.32 19.78 -9.62
C LYS A 95 16.31 19.25 -8.61
N ARG A 96 15.79 20.14 -7.80
CA ARG A 96 14.65 19.84 -6.93
C ARG A 96 13.40 19.79 -7.80
N LEU A 97 12.62 18.69 -7.71
CA LEU A 97 11.26 18.66 -8.22
C LEU A 97 10.47 19.74 -7.48
N LEU A 98 9.81 20.62 -8.21
CA LEU A 98 8.87 21.58 -7.65
C LEU A 98 7.49 20.93 -7.66
N ASP A 99 6.61 21.30 -6.74
CA ASP A 99 5.24 20.74 -6.58
C ASP A 99 4.36 20.75 -7.85
N THR A 100 4.83 21.39 -8.91
CA THR A 100 4.12 21.47 -10.21
C THR A 100 4.72 20.56 -11.29
N ASP A 101 5.80 19.87 -10.98
CA ASP A 101 6.53 19.05 -11.95
C ASP A 101 6.23 17.57 -11.69
N GLU A 102 5.29 17.02 -12.42
CA GLU A 102 4.88 15.62 -12.32
C GLU A 102 5.69 14.77 -13.30
N ILE A 103 6.14 13.61 -12.83
CA ILE A 103 6.72 12.55 -13.64
C ILE A 103 5.93 11.30 -13.31
N THR A 104 5.09 10.87 -14.24
CA THR A 104 4.27 9.67 -14.09
C THR A 104 4.78 8.58 -15.00
N VAL A 105 5.00 7.39 -14.44
CA VAL A 105 5.36 6.19 -15.19
C VAL A 105 4.21 5.21 -15.10
N HIS A 106 3.57 4.97 -16.24
CA HIS A 106 2.49 4.01 -16.36
C HIS A 106 3.07 2.63 -16.65
N ILE A 107 2.79 1.67 -15.79
CA ILE A 107 3.31 0.30 -15.88
C ILE A 107 2.13 -0.67 -15.95
N THR A 108 2.05 -1.43 -17.02
CA THR A 108 1.19 -2.62 -17.10
C THR A 108 2.05 -3.85 -17.07
N MET A 109 1.72 -4.82 -16.20
CA MET A 109 2.48 -6.05 -16.03
C MET A 109 1.58 -7.22 -15.56
N PRO A 110 1.93 -8.48 -15.85
CA PRO A 110 1.10 -9.63 -15.47
C PRO A 110 0.94 -9.81 -13.96
N TYR A 111 2.00 -9.61 -13.20
CA TYR A 111 2.00 -9.64 -11.73
C TYR A 111 3.22 -8.91 -11.20
N ILE A 112 3.12 -8.40 -9.98
CA ILE A 112 4.22 -7.75 -9.26
C ILE A 112 4.54 -8.53 -7.99
N THR A 113 5.82 -8.83 -7.77
CA THR A 113 6.29 -9.54 -6.57
C THR A 113 7.02 -8.63 -5.60
N GLN A 114 7.60 -7.53 -6.10
CA GLN A 114 8.34 -6.58 -5.27
C GLN A 114 8.17 -5.15 -5.78
N LEU A 115 7.99 -4.24 -4.83
CA LEU A 115 7.93 -2.80 -5.05
C LEU A 115 8.82 -2.08 -4.03
N ASP A 116 9.88 -1.43 -4.51
CA ASP A 116 10.78 -0.65 -3.68
C ASP A 116 10.62 0.84 -3.99
N LEU A 117 10.21 1.61 -3.01
CA LEU A 117 10.02 3.06 -3.12
C LEU A 117 10.96 3.81 -2.17
N ALA A 118 11.63 4.82 -2.68
CA ALA A 118 12.54 5.63 -1.88
C ALA A 118 12.42 7.14 -2.16
N GLY A 119 12.81 7.94 -1.19
CA GLY A 119 12.79 9.39 -1.30
C GLY A 119 11.38 9.94 -1.12
N ALA A 120 10.72 10.33 -2.19
CA ALA A 120 9.34 10.80 -2.21
C ALA A 120 8.60 10.15 -3.38
N ALA A 121 8.92 8.91 -3.70
CA ALA A 121 8.26 8.16 -4.77
C ALA A 121 6.87 7.71 -4.31
N GLU A 122 5.95 7.70 -5.25
CA GLU A 122 4.56 7.33 -5.03
C GLU A 122 4.17 6.21 -5.99
N ALA A 123 3.35 5.27 -5.54
CA ALA A 123 2.78 4.24 -6.38
C ALA A 123 1.28 4.12 -6.15
N CYS A 124 0.50 4.20 -7.22
CA CYS A 124 -0.93 4.00 -7.24
C CYS A 124 -1.27 2.69 -7.96
N PHE A 125 -2.02 1.81 -7.31
CA PHE A 125 -2.47 0.55 -7.90
C PHE A 125 -3.82 0.73 -8.56
N LEU A 126 -3.86 0.60 -9.89
CA LEU A 126 -5.07 0.73 -10.68
C LEU A 126 -5.74 -0.64 -10.85
N GLY A 127 -6.43 -1.10 -9.81
CA GLY A 127 -7.12 -2.37 -9.78
C GLY A 127 -6.47 -3.41 -8.86
N ARG A 128 -7.03 -4.62 -8.89
CA ARG A 128 -6.60 -5.73 -8.01
C ARG A 128 -5.46 -6.51 -8.65
N PHE A 129 -4.44 -6.78 -7.88
CA PHE A 129 -3.28 -7.58 -8.27
C PHE A 129 -3.31 -8.95 -7.61
N GLU A 130 -3.10 -9.99 -8.42
CA GLU A 130 -2.89 -11.35 -7.95
C GLU A 130 -1.43 -11.75 -8.19
N ALA A 131 -0.74 -12.17 -7.12
CA ALA A 131 0.64 -12.60 -7.17
C ALA A 131 0.87 -13.78 -6.21
N PRO A 132 1.89 -14.64 -6.44
CA PRO A 132 2.24 -15.68 -5.47
C PRO A 132 2.67 -15.10 -4.12
N GLN A 133 3.40 -14.00 -4.17
CA GLN A 133 3.86 -13.22 -3.02
C GLN A 133 4.00 -11.76 -3.41
N PHE A 134 3.89 -10.87 -2.45
CA PHE A 134 4.11 -9.45 -2.65
C PHE A 134 4.96 -8.87 -1.52
N THR A 135 6.00 -8.14 -1.87
CA THR A 135 6.86 -7.43 -0.92
C THR A 135 6.94 -5.96 -1.29
N ALA A 136 6.70 -5.08 -0.34
CA ALA A 136 6.86 -3.64 -0.50
C ALA A 136 7.88 -3.09 0.51
N HIS A 137 8.87 -2.36 0.03
CA HIS A 137 9.81 -1.62 0.87
C HIS A 137 9.70 -0.13 0.59
N LEU A 138 9.35 0.63 1.61
CA LEU A 138 9.21 2.07 1.52
C LEU A 138 10.23 2.76 2.43
N SER A 139 10.86 3.82 1.91
CA SER A 139 11.80 4.62 2.70
C SER A 139 11.74 6.11 2.34
N GLY A 140 12.07 6.96 3.29
CA GLY A 140 12.00 8.40 3.12
C GLY A 140 10.61 8.95 3.42
N SER A 141 9.92 9.45 2.41
CA SER A 141 8.53 9.92 2.46
C SER A 141 7.76 9.36 1.27
N SER A 142 7.90 8.06 1.06
CA SER A 142 7.27 7.36 -0.06
C SER A 142 5.85 6.94 0.30
N ASN A 143 5.03 6.77 -0.72
CA ASN A 143 3.61 6.44 -0.55
C ASN A 143 3.16 5.30 -1.48
N ILE A 144 2.30 4.41 -0.98
CA ILE A 144 1.52 3.48 -1.78
C ILE A 144 0.05 3.77 -1.56
N GLU A 145 -0.65 4.12 -2.63
CA GLU A 145 -2.09 4.36 -2.63
C GLU A 145 -2.85 3.24 -3.35
N ASP A 146 -4.07 3.00 -2.84
CA ASP A 146 -5.02 2.04 -3.43
C ASP A 146 -4.43 0.62 -3.64
N LEU A 147 -3.48 0.20 -2.78
CA LEU A 147 -2.97 -1.16 -2.81
C LEU A 147 -4.12 -2.16 -2.79
N ALA A 148 -4.21 -3.00 -3.80
CA ALA A 148 -5.23 -4.06 -3.85
C ALA A 148 -4.54 -5.37 -4.23
N VAL A 149 -3.97 -6.07 -3.26
CA VAL A 149 -3.16 -7.27 -3.48
C VAL A 149 -3.81 -8.52 -2.92
N VAL A 150 -3.72 -9.60 -3.70
CA VAL A 150 -4.09 -10.96 -3.32
C VAL A 150 -2.89 -11.86 -3.49
N ALA A 151 -2.42 -12.46 -2.41
CA ALA A 151 -1.24 -13.31 -2.43
C ALA A 151 -1.30 -14.39 -1.33
N ASP A 152 -0.43 -15.39 -1.40
CA ASP A 152 -0.25 -16.29 -0.26
C ASP A 152 0.46 -15.59 0.90
N GLU A 153 1.42 -14.71 0.57
CA GLU A 153 2.23 -13.98 1.54
C GLU A 153 2.44 -12.53 1.10
N VAL A 154 2.19 -11.60 2.03
CA VAL A 154 2.42 -10.17 1.85
C VAL A 154 3.40 -9.68 2.91
N SER A 155 4.44 -8.95 2.49
CA SER A 155 5.39 -8.28 3.39
C SER A 155 5.43 -6.78 3.08
N ILE A 156 5.22 -5.95 4.09
CA ILE A 156 5.30 -4.49 3.98
C ILE A 156 6.30 -3.98 5.00
N GLU A 157 7.32 -3.31 4.54
CA GLU A 157 8.29 -2.61 5.38
C GLU A 157 8.30 -1.13 5.03
N ALA A 158 7.92 -0.29 5.98
CA ALA A 158 7.87 1.16 5.81
C ALA A 158 8.73 1.86 6.86
N THR A 159 9.61 2.73 6.39
CA THR A 159 10.57 3.47 7.22
C THR A 159 10.58 4.96 6.87
N GLY A 160 10.92 5.79 7.84
CA GLY A 160 10.95 7.23 7.65
C GLY A 160 9.60 7.87 7.95
N ALA A 161 8.97 8.50 6.96
CA ALA A 161 7.63 9.07 7.00
C ALA A 161 6.83 8.55 5.80
N SER A 162 6.80 7.24 5.65
CA SER A 162 6.18 6.56 4.50
C SER A 162 4.76 6.12 4.85
N GLU A 163 3.90 6.07 3.84
CA GLU A 163 2.50 5.73 4.00
C GLU A 163 2.10 4.58 3.06
N VAL A 164 1.21 3.69 3.54
CA VAL A 164 0.64 2.61 2.74
C VAL A 164 -0.84 2.53 3.00
N SER A 165 -1.65 2.63 1.96
CA SER A 165 -3.10 2.48 2.07
C SER A 165 -3.66 1.46 1.06
N GLY A 166 -4.73 0.72 1.47
CA GLY A 166 -5.41 -0.19 0.56
C GLY A 166 -5.97 -1.47 1.16
N THR A 167 -6.06 -2.51 0.35
CA THR A 167 -6.63 -3.82 0.72
C THR A 167 -5.60 -4.92 0.56
N VAL A 168 -5.44 -5.72 1.60
CA VAL A 168 -4.57 -6.90 1.62
C VAL A 168 -5.40 -8.15 1.86
N GLN A 169 -5.42 -9.05 0.89
CA GLN A 169 -5.98 -10.39 1.01
C GLN A 169 -4.85 -11.42 0.93
N ALA A 170 -4.55 -12.11 2.03
CA ALA A 170 -3.44 -13.06 2.07
C ALA A 170 -3.65 -14.17 3.11
N THR A 171 -2.90 -15.26 2.97
CA THR A 171 -2.81 -16.25 4.04
C THR A 171 -1.98 -15.71 5.19
N ARG A 172 -0.85 -15.06 4.87
CA ARG A 172 0.07 -14.44 5.85
C ARG A 172 0.42 -13.02 5.46
N ALA A 173 0.45 -12.12 6.45
CA ALA A 173 0.99 -10.79 6.28
C ALA A 173 2.06 -10.49 7.34
N MET A 174 3.15 -9.89 6.93
CA MET A 174 4.20 -9.35 7.79
C MET A 174 4.30 -7.84 7.55
N ILE A 175 4.17 -7.06 8.62
CA ILE A 175 4.16 -5.60 8.55
C ILE A 175 5.17 -5.04 9.55
N ASN A 176 6.13 -4.29 9.05
CA ASN A 176 7.16 -3.63 9.83
C ASN A 176 7.13 -2.13 9.56
N LEU A 177 6.75 -1.35 10.56
CA LEU A 177 6.70 0.11 10.49
C LEU A 177 7.72 0.72 11.43
N SER A 178 8.47 1.70 10.96
CA SER A 178 9.41 2.42 11.80
C SER A 178 9.56 3.90 11.42
N GLY A 179 10.00 4.71 12.37
CA GLY A 179 10.05 6.15 12.20
C GLY A 179 8.72 6.82 12.53
N ALA A 180 8.10 7.45 11.54
CA ALA A 180 6.77 8.04 11.58
C ALA A 180 5.98 7.54 10.36
N SER A 181 5.93 6.23 10.19
CA SER A 181 5.27 5.60 9.05
C SER A 181 3.83 5.22 9.39
N ASP A 182 2.95 5.37 8.40
CA ASP A 182 1.52 5.16 8.55
C ASP A 182 1.02 4.01 7.66
N LEU A 183 0.07 3.23 8.15
CA LEU A 183 -0.59 2.14 7.45
C LEU A 183 -2.11 2.25 7.63
N ASP A 184 -2.86 2.25 6.55
CA ASP A 184 -4.34 2.15 6.56
C ASP A 184 -4.76 1.03 5.61
N ILE A 185 -5.11 -0.14 6.17
CA ILE A 185 -5.47 -1.30 5.36
C ILE A 185 -6.76 -1.98 5.79
N LEU A 186 -7.47 -2.48 4.78
CA LEU A 186 -8.48 -3.50 4.95
C LEU A 186 -7.83 -4.89 4.86
N ALA A 187 -7.78 -5.60 5.98
CA ALA A 187 -7.35 -6.99 6.08
C ALA A 187 -8.50 -7.91 5.69
N ASP A 188 -8.51 -8.38 4.43
CA ASP A 188 -9.57 -9.26 3.93
C ASP A 188 -9.15 -10.73 4.06
N GLN A 189 -9.77 -11.43 5.03
CA GLN A 189 -9.60 -12.88 5.26
C GLN A 189 -8.15 -13.32 5.56
N LEU A 190 -7.39 -12.54 6.31
CA LEU A 190 -6.06 -12.92 6.74
C LEU A 190 -6.09 -14.06 7.78
N SER A 191 -5.29 -15.10 7.56
CA SER A 191 -5.14 -16.18 8.56
C SER A 191 -4.14 -15.78 9.64
N GLN A 192 -3.01 -15.20 9.25
CA GLN A 192 -1.95 -14.78 10.18
C GLN A 192 -1.43 -13.40 9.82
N MET A 193 -1.30 -12.54 10.82
CA MET A 193 -0.64 -11.24 10.69
C MET A 193 0.40 -11.09 11.80
N THR A 194 1.59 -10.67 11.40
CA THR A 194 2.65 -10.29 12.33
C THR A 194 2.97 -8.82 12.12
N MET A 195 2.96 -8.03 13.19
CA MET A 195 3.22 -6.60 13.13
C MET A 195 4.31 -6.19 14.09
N GLN A 196 5.21 -5.34 13.63
CA GLN A 196 6.22 -4.69 14.44
C GLN A 196 6.19 -3.19 14.17
N LEU A 197 5.85 -2.40 15.17
CA LEU A 197 5.79 -0.95 15.09
C LEU A 197 6.81 -0.34 16.04
N ALA A 198 7.60 0.61 15.53
CA ALA A 198 8.60 1.30 16.31
C ALA A 198 8.67 2.80 15.98
N GLY A 199 9.12 3.60 16.93
CA GLY A 199 9.18 5.05 16.78
C GLY A 199 7.86 5.73 17.10
N SER A 200 7.24 6.38 16.15
CA SER A 200 5.92 7.02 16.22
C SER A 200 5.04 6.56 15.06
N SER A 201 5.08 5.28 14.76
CA SER A 201 4.34 4.71 13.63
C SER A 201 2.90 4.42 14.02
N GLN A 202 1.99 4.53 13.07
CA GLN A 202 0.57 4.28 13.25
C GLN A 202 0.07 3.20 12.28
N ALA A 203 -0.92 2.41 12.70
CA ALA A 203 -1.58 1.45 11.84
C ALA A 203 -3.08 1.44 12.12
N GLU A 204 -3.88 1.86 11.15
CA GLU A 204 -5.33 1.66 11.13
C GLU A 204 -5.66 0.39 10.34
N ILE A 205 -6.35 -0.56 10.97
CA ILE A 205 -6.61 -1.86 10.35
C ILE A 205 -8.07 -2.23 10.54
N LYS A 206 -8.73 -2.54 9.44
CA LYS A 206 -10.12 -3.00 9.40
C LYS A 206 -10.20 -4.44 8.90
N GLY A 207 -11.32 -5.11 9.16
CA GLY A 207 -11.59 -6.44 8.60
C GLY A 207 -11.40 -7.58 9.58
N SER A 208 -10.70 -8.66 9.18
CA SER A 208 -10.58 -9.85 10.00
C SER A 208 -9.24 -10.57 9.87
N VAL A 209 -8.71 -10.99 11.00
CA VAL A 209 -7.48 -11.78 11.11
C VAL A 209 -7.70 -12.91 12.12
N THR A 210 -7.36 -14.15 11.75
CA THR A 210 -7.49 -15.25 12.69
C THR A 210 -6.47 -15.15 13.83
N THR A 211 -5.20 -14.96 13.51
CA THR A 211 -4.11 -14.83 14.49
C THR A 211 -3.33 -13.55 14.24
N LEU A 212 -3.31 -12.66 15.22
CA LEU A 212 -2.50 -11.45 15.22
C LEU A 212 -1.40 -11.55 16.29
N GLN A 213 -0.15 -11.37 15.86
CA GLN A 213 0.99 -11.12 16.73
C GLN A 213 1.47 -9.69 16.53
N ALA A 214 1.42 -8.85 17.57
CA ALA A 214 1.80 -7.45 17.47
C ALA A 214 2.82 -7.07 18.54
N THR A 215 3.85 -6.34 18.12
CA THR A 215 4.85 -5.77 19.03
C THR A 215 5.02 -4.29 18.72
N LEU A 216 4.73 -3.46 19.72
CA LEU A 216 4.82 -2.01 19.63
C LEU A 216 5.86 -1.46 20.60
N ALA A 217 6.66 -0.53 20.11
CA ALA A 217 7.67 0.15 20.91
C ALA A 217 7.75 1.64 20.59
N GLY A 218 8.12 2.45 21.56
CA GLY A 218 8.20 3.90 21.39
C GLY A 218 6.88 4.60 21.71
N ALA A 219 6.33 5.33 20.75
CA ALA A 219 5.02 5.98 20.79
C ALA A 219 4.16 5.53 19.60
N SER A 220 4.16 4.23 19.33
CA SER A 220 3.45 3.64 18.21
C SER A 220 2.01 3.28 18.56
N GLU A 221 1.14 3.25 17.58
CA GLU A 221 -0.29 3.04 17.77
C GLU A 221 -0.87 2.02 16.79
N ILE A 222 -1.80 1.19 17.28
CA ILE A 222 -2.68 0.38 16.44
C ILE A 222 -4.13 0.76 16.72
N ASP A 223 -4.83 1.27 15.70
CA ASP A 223 -6.29 1.38 15.68
C ASP A 223 -6.87 0.18 14.92
N GLY A 224 -7.38 -0.77 15.66
CA GLY A 224 -8.03 -1.99 15.19
C GLY A 224 -9.43 -2.15 15.80
N GLU A 225 -10.14 -1.07 16.10
CA GLU A 225 -11.52 -1.15 16.61
C GLU A 225 -12.45 -1.87 15.60
N GLU A 226 -12.19 -1.70 14.31
CA GLU A 226 -12.91 -2.37 13.22
C GLU A 226 -12.22 -3.68 12.75
N LEU A 227 -11.13 -4.11 13.41
CA LEU A 227 -10.44 -5.37 13.16
C LEU A 227 -10.91 -6.46 14.11
N THR A 228 -11.49 -7.53 13.58
CA THR A 228 -11.86 -8.70 14.40
C THR A 228 -10.72 -9.71 14.42
N VAL A 229 -10.21 -10.01 15.62
CA VAL A 229 -9.14 -10.99 15.86
C VAL A 229 -9.66 -12.15 16.70
N SER A 230 -9.34 -13.40 16.31
CA SER A 230 -9.64 -14.58 17.12
C SER A 230 -8.56 -14.85 18.17
N ASP A 231 -7.31 -14.97 17.76
CA ASP A 231 -6.18 -15.20 18.66
C ASP A 231 -5.23 -14.00 18.62
N LEU A 232 -5.14 -13.26 19.73
CA LEU A 232 -4.30 -12.08 19.86
C LEU A 232 -3.13 -12.34 20.84
N ASP A 233 -1.91 -12.07 20.37
CA ASP A 233 -0.69 -12.01 21.17
C ASP A 233 -0.04 -10.62 20.96
N ILE A 234 -0.08 -9.78 22.00
CA ILE A 234 0.33 -8.39 21.86
C ILE A 234 1.32 -7.96 22.96
N SER A 235 2.37 -7.28 22.55
CA SER A 235 3.39 -6.73 23.45
C SER A 235 3.55 -5.23 23.20
N LEU A 236 3.27 -4.42 24.21
CA LEU A 236 3.38 -2.97 24.17
C LEU A 236 4.47 -2.48 25.11
N ALA A 237 5.32 -1.58 24.62
CA ALA A 237 6.39 -0.98 25.42
C ALA A 237 6.56 0.52 25.12
N GLY A 238 6.96 1.28 26.13
CA GLY A 238 7.14 2.73 26.00
C GLY A 238 5.83 3.48 26.29
N ALA A 239 5.40 4.32 25.36
CA ALA A 239 4.13 5.04 25.39
C ALA A 239 3.25 4.61 24.21
N SER A 240 3.24 3.33 23.91
CA SER A 240 2.47 2.78 22.81
C SER A 240 1.05 2.43 23.20
N SER A 241 0.11 2.50 22.26
CA SER A 241 -1.30 2.18 22.45
C SER A 241 -1.81 1.21 21.39
N ALA A 242 -2.81 0.42 21.78
CA ALA A 242 -3.54 -0.42 20.83
C ALA A 242 -5.00 -0.56 21.24
N GLU A 243 -5.88 -0.44 20.25
CA GLU A 243 -7.31 -0.71 20.35
C GLU A 243 -7.68 -1.82 19.39
N ILE A 244 -8.19 -2.95 19.89
CA ILE A 244 -8.42 -4.15 19.06
C ILE A 244 -9.68 -4.88 19.49
N ARG A 245 -10.49 -5.32 18.54
CA ARG A 245 -11.62 -6.20 18.81
C ARG A 245 -11.17 -7.66 18.82
N ASN A 246 -11.22 -8.29 20.02
CA ASN A 246 -10.84 -9.69 20.20
C ASN A 246 -11.98 -10.52 20.80
N SER A 247 -12.31 -11.63 20.16
CA SER A 247 -13.41 -12.51 20.57
C SER A 247 -12.98 -13.89 21.07
N GLY A 248 -11.70 -14.23 20.97
CA GLY A 248 -11.19 -15.54 21.35
C GLY A 248 -10.10 -15.48 22.41
N ASN A 249 -8.89 -15.93 22.09
CA ASN A 249 -7.81 -15.97 23.07
C ASN A 249 -7.00 -14.66 23.09
N LEU A 250 -6.57 -14.25 24.28
CA LEU A 250 -5.74 -13.06 24.49
C LEU A 250 -4.49 -13.41 25.31
N ARG A 251 -3.33 -13.04 24.80
CA ARG A 251 -2.08 -12.92 25.55
C ARG A 251 -1.58 -11.48 25.42
N TYR A 252 -1.17 -10.89 26.53
CA TYR A 252 -0.62 -9.54 26.45
C TYR A 252 0.55 -9.33 27.42
N LYS A 253 1.46 -8.45 26.97
CA LYS A 253 2.56 -7.94 27.80
C LYS A 253 2.65 -6.44 27.65
N LEU A 254 2.49 -5.72 28.76
CA LEU A 254 2.48 -4.27 28.81
C LEU A 254 3.61 -3.75 29.69
N ALA A 255 4.37 -2.79 29.20
CA ALA A 255 5.46 -2.16 29.92
C ALA A 255 5.56 -0.66 29.61
N GLY A 256 5.95 0.13 30.61
CA GLY A 256 6.02 1.59 30.50
C GLY A 256 4.64 2.23 30.64
N ALA A 257 4.41 3.35 29.94
CA ALA A 257 3.12 4.04 29.93
C ALA A 257 2.24 3.57 28.77
N SER A 258 2.20 2.25 28.53
CA SER A 258 1.45 1.68 27.41
C SER A 258 -0.02 1.45 27.78
N GLU A 259 -0.89 1.52 26.77
CA GLU A 259 -2.33 1.35 26.91
C GLU A 259 -2.87 0.31 25.93
N LEU A 260 -3.71 -0.61 26.43
CA LEU A 260 -4.37 -1.64 25.63
C LEU A 260 -5.86 -1.61 25.87
N THR A 261 -6.65 -1.31 24.85
CA THR A 261 -8.11 -1.43 24.88
C THR A 261 -8.55 -2.61 24.04
N ILE A 262 -9.30 -3.53 24.66
CA ILE A 262 -9.87 -4.70 23.98
C ILE A 262 -11.39 -4.57 23.95
N TYR A 263 -11.94 -4.57 22.74
CA TYR A 263 -13.38 -4.64 22.50
C TYR A 263 -13.82 -6.09 22.36
N GLY A 264 -14.63 -6.58 23.31
CA GLY A 264 -15.13 -7.95 23.29
C GLY A 264 -14.97 -8.68 24.62
N SER A 265 -15.04 -10.01 24.57
CA SER A 265 -14.97 -10.84 25.76
C SER A 265 -13.95 -11.97 25.57
N PRO A 266 -12.66 -11.66 25.48
CA PRO A 266 -11.63 -12.65 25.24
C PRO A 266 -11.38 -13.54 26.44
N LYS A 267 -10.89 -14.74 26.17
CA LYS A 267 -10.30 -15.60 27.19
C LYS A 267 -8.83 -15.23 27.37
N VAL A 268 -8.51 -14.58 28.48
CA VAL A 268 -7.12 -14.25 28.81
C VAL A 268 -6.37 -15.53 29.19
N LEU A 269 -5.33 -15.86 28.40
CA LEU A 269 -4.47 -17.04 28.61
C LEU A 269 -3.18 -16.68 29.34
N ASP A 270 -2.61 -15.50 29.07
CA ASP A 270 -1.44 -14.98 29.75
C ASP A 270 -1.52 -13.45 29.84
N SER A 271 -1.03 -12.90 30.93
CA SER A 271 -1.11 -11.47 31.18
C SER A 271 0.08 -10.98 32.00
N GLN A 272 0.77 -10.00 31.48
CA GLN A 272 1.86 -9.31 32.15
C GLN A 272 1.66 -7.80 32.00
N SER A 273 1.65 -7.06 33.10
CA SER A 273 1.58 -5.59 33.07
C SER A 273 2.38 -5.01 34.23
N ASP A 274 3.03 -3.90 33.99
CA ASP A 274 3.64 -3.13 35.09
C ASP A 274 2.64 -2.13 35.69
N ARG A 275 3.11 -1.31 36.63
CA ARG A 275 2.21 -0.37 37.35
C ARG A 275 1.83 0.87 36.57
N ALA A 276 2.55 1.17 35.52
CA ALA A 276 2.37 2.39 34.71
C ALA A 276 1.53 2.14 33.46
N SER A 277 1.38 0.86 33.07
CA SER A 277 0.57 0.45 31.93
C SER A 277 -0.91 0.24 32.30
N THR A 278 -1.78 0.41 31.31
CA THR A 278 -3.23 0.29 31.49
C THR A 278 -3.79 -0.75 30.52
N ILE A 279 -4.73 -1.56 31.00
CA ILE A 279 -5.56 -2.41 30.13
C ILE A 279 -7.02 -2.16 30.44
N GLU A 280 -7.83 -2.01 29.40
CA GLU A 280 -9.29 -1.93 29.47
C GLU A 280 -9.92 -3.01 28.57
N ILE A 281 -10.91 -3.75 29.10
CA ILE A 281 -11.71 -4.71 28.32
C ILE A 281 -13.16 -4.23 28.38
N ARG A 282 -13.73 -3.92 27.22
CA ARG A 282 -15.06 -3.32 27.03
C ARG A 282 -16.04 -4.27 26.34
#